data_0bdaf68e9f9e2fc58efc42dae7a2cfad
#
_entry.id   0bdaf68e9f9e2fc58efc42dae7a2cfad
#
_cell.length_a   1.000
_cell.length_b   1.000
_cell.length_c   1.000
_cell.angle_alpha   90.00
_cell.angle_beta   90.00
_cell.angle_gamma   90.00
#
_symmetry.space_group_name_H-M   'P 1'
#
loop_
_entity.id
_entity.type
_entity.pdbx_description
1 polymer ?
#
loop_
_entity_poly.entity_id
_entity_poly.type
_entity_poly.pdbx_seq_one_letter_code
_entity_poly.pdbx_strand_id
1 'polypeptide(L)'
;MDTKLQEYAKLLIEVGLNVQKGQTLIISSPVECASFARLCADAAYDAGCREVIMNWSDDYLSRQKFLRADASVFDDTPEWREKFFTSYAEMGAAYLAIAASDPETLKGVDPDRLVRSQKSGSVLRKTFDRLQMSNGFPWCIASVPIPSWAATVFPELPEDQATEKLWD
;
A
#
# COMPACT_ATOMS: atom_id res chain seq x y z
N MET A 1 -10.82 -17.66 -9.69
CA MET A 1 -10.29 -16.50 -8.95
C MET A 1 -8.91 -16.09 -9.46
N ASP A 2 -7.95 -16.99 -9.61
CA ASP A 2 -6.58 -16.64 -10.04
C ASP A 2 -6.49 -15.89 -11.38
N THR A 3 -7.29 -16.28 -12.38
CA THR A 3 -7.29 -15.61 -13.70
C THR A 3 -7.77 -14.15 -13.60
N LYS A 4 -8.84 -13.88 -12.85
CA LYS A 4 -9.34 -12.50 -12.63
C LYS A 4 -8.31 -11.62 -11.93
N LEU A 5 -7.60 -12.17 -10.92
CA LEU A 5 -6.54 -11.45 -10.22
C LEU A 5 -5.34 -11.16 -11.13
N GLN A 6 -4.97 -12.11 -12.01
CA GLN A 6 -3.92 -11.90 -13.01
C GLN A 6 -4.31 -10.81 -14.03
N GLU A 7 -5.56 -10.82 -14.51
CA GLU A 7 -6.09 -9.79 -15.41
C GLU A 7 -6.13 -8.42 -14.72
N TYR A 8 -6.53 -8.38 -13.45
CA TYR A 8 -6.53 -7.15 -12.66
C TYR A 8 -5.10 -6.62 -12.45
N ALA A 9 -4.14 -7.48 -12.12
CA ALA A 9 -2.74 -7.08 -12.00
C ALA A 9 -2.21 -6.49 -13.32
N LYS A 10 -2.48 -7.14 -14.47
CA LYS A 10 -2.12 -6.61 -15.81
C LYS A 10 -2.77 -5.26 -16.08
N LEU A 11 -4.06 -5.10 -15.79
CA LEU A 11 -4.76 -3.83 -15.95
C LEU A 11 -4.08 -2.71 -15.17
N LEU A 12 -3.70 -2.95 -13.92
CA LEU A 12 -3.03 -1.96 -13.09
C LEU A 12 -1.66 -1.56 -13.63
N ILE A 13 -0.89 -2.55 -14.12
CA ILE A 13 0.48 -2.33 -14.59
C ILE A 13 0.50 -1.71 -16.00
N GLU A 14 -0.26 -2.28 -16.94
CA GLU A 14 -0.20 -1.90 -18.35
C GLU A 14 -1.04 -0.66 -18.65
N VAL A 15 -2.18 -0.50 -17.96
CA VAL A 15 -3.12 0.60 -18.22
C VAL A 15 -3.07 1.63 -17.10
N GLY A 16 -3.25 1.22 -15.85
CA GLY A 16 -3.30 2.14 -14.70
C GLY A 16 -2.01 2.93 -14.52
N LEU A 17 -0.88 2.24 -14.51
CA LEU A 17 0.45 2.83 -14.37
C LEU A 17 1.13 3.08 -15.73
N ASN A 18 0.73 2.36 -16.75
CA ASN A 18 1.39 2.36 -18.06
C ASN A 18 2.93 2.20 -17.92
N VAL A 19 3.34 1.16 -17.19
CA VAL A 19 4.75 0.92 -16.86
C VAL A 19 5.57 0.81 -18.14
N GLN A 20 6.64 1.60 -18.22
CA GLN A 20 7.51 1.64 -19.39
C GLN A 20 8.68 0.66 -19.25
N LYS A 21 9.16 0.15 -20.39
CA LYS A 21 10.35 -0.69 -20.43
C LYS A 21 11.56 0.02 -19.79
N GLY A 22 12.21 -0.68 -18.87
CA GLY A 22 13.35 -0.13 -18.13
C GLY A 22 13.00 0.78 -16.95
N GLN A 23 11.69 1.01 -16.69
CA GLN A 23 11.24 1.78 -15.53
C GLN A 23 11.30 0.92 -14.26
N THR A 24 11.57 1.56 -13.11
CA THR A 24 11.44 0.94 -11.79
C THR A 24 10.00 1.08 -11.28
N LEU A 25 9.48 0.04 -10.63
CA LEU A 25 8.18 0.04 -9.97
C LEU A 25 8.35 -0.16 -8.46
N ILE A 26 7.74 0.73 -7.66
CA ILE A 26 7.57 0.50 -6.22
C ILE A 26 6.14 -0.01 -5.99
N ILE A 27 6.00 -1.11 -5.27
CA ILE A 27 4.73 -1.62 -4.80
C ILE A 27 4.70 -1.51 -3.27
N SER A 28 3.79 -0.69 -2.74
CA SER A 28 3.46 -0.67 -1.31
C SER A 28 2.24 -1.55 -1.07
N SER A 29 2.37 -2.54 -0.21
CA SER A 29 1.32 -3.53 0.02
C SER A 29 1.30 -4.02 1.47
N PRO A 30 0.12 -4.27 2.06
CA PRO A 30 0.03 -5.08 3.25
C PRO A 30 0.52 -6.51 2.97
N VAL A 31 1.09 -7.15 3.98
CA VAL A 31 1.58 -8.55 3.86
C VAL A 31 0.45 -9.52 3.55
N GLU A 32 -0.78 -9.23 3.95
CA GLU A 32 -1.98 -9.99 3.67
C GLU A 32 -2.28 -10.07 2.17
N CYS A 33 -1.85 -9.06 1.40
CA CYS A 33 -2.02 -9.00 -0.05
C CYS A 33 -0.78 -9.49 -0.82
N ALA A 34 0.15 -10.22 -0.19
CA ALA A 34 1.41 -10.62 -0.79
C ALA A 34 1.24 -11.45 -2.08
N SER A 35 0.22 -12.31 -2.15
CA SER A 35 -0.08 -13.08 -3.36
C SER A 35 -0.42 -12.18 -4.55
N PHE A 36 -1.28 -11.18 -4.33
CA PHE A 36 -1.66 -10.23 -5.37
C PHE A 36 -0.50 -9.29 -5.75
N ALA A 37 0.26 -8.82 -4.77
CA ALA A 37 1.45 -8.00 -5.03
C ALA A 37 2.49 -8.72 -5.90
N ARG A 38 2.64 -10.05 -5.74
CA ARG A 38 3.50 -10.88 -6.60
C ARG A 38 2.96 -10.94 -8.04
N LEU A 39 1.65 -11.09 -8.24
CA LEU A 39 1.06 -11.03 -9.58
C LEU A 39 1.30 -9.68 -10.26
N CYS A 40 1.22 -8.58 -9.51
CA CYS A 40 1.58 -7.26 -10.03
C CYS A 40 3.07 -7.16 -10.40
N ALA A 41 3.95 -7.77 -9.58
CA ALA A 41 5.39 -7.80 -9.87
C ALA A 41 5.69 -8.62 -11.13
N ASP A 42 5.07 -9.79 -11.29
CA ASP A 42 5.22 -10.64 -12.48
C ASP A 42 4.75 -9.88 -13.73
N ALA A 43 3.56 -9.25 -13.69
CA ALA A 43 3.05 -8.44 -14.79
C ALA A 43 3.99 -7.26 -15.12
N ALA A 44 4.63 -6.64 -14.12
CA ALA A 44 5.57 -5.55 -14.35
C ALA A 44 6.85 -6.03 -15.05
N TYR A 45 7.38 -7.19 -14.66
CA TYR A 45 8.54 -7.78 -15.36
C TYR A 45 8.19 -8.20 -16.78
N ASP A 46 6.99 -8.74 -17.01
CA ASP A 46 6.49 -9.09 -18.36
C ASP A 46 6.37 -7.83 -19.23
N ALA A 47 6.00 -6.68 -18.66
CA ALA A 47 5.98 -5.38 -19.34
C ALA A 47 7.39 -4.79 -19.58
N GLY A 48 8.43 -5.45 -19.09
CA GLY A 48 9.83 -5.03 -19.25
C GLY A 48 10.32 -4.04 -18.19
N CYS A 49 9.68 -4.00 -17.02
CA CYS A 49 10.16 -3.23 -15.87
C CYS A 49 11.62 -3.62 -15.54
N ARG A 50 12.43 -2.63 -15.17
CA ARG A 50 13.82 -2.85 -14.78
C ARG A 50 13.95 -3.57 -13.44
N GLU A 51 13.11 -3.16 -12.49
CA GLU A 51 13.17 -3.61 -11.11
C GLU A 51 11.84 -3.36 -10.41
N VAL A 52 11.42 -4.31 -9.58
CA VAL A 52 10.27 -4.14 -8.69
C VAL A 52 10.78 -4.09 -7.25
N ILE A 53 10.42 -3.02 -6.54
CA ILE A 53 10.79 -2.81 -5.14
C ILE A 53 9.55 -2.93 -4.28
N MET A 54 9.60 -3.80 -3.27
CA MET A 54 8.49 -4.03 -2.35
C MET A 54 8.67 -3.20 -1.08
N ASN A 55 7.61 -2.48 -0.71
CA ASN A 55 7.46 -1.84 0.59
C ASN A 55 6.28 -2.50 1.32
N TRP A 56 6.58 -3.37 2.26
CA TRP A 56 5.57 -4.11 3.02
C TRP A 56 5.10 -3.34 4.23
N SER A 57 3.81 -3.40 4.51
CA SER A 57 3.19 -3.02 5.78
C SER A 57 2.54 -4.24 6.44
N ASP A 58 2.36 -4.17 7.74
CA ASP A 58 1.72 -5.21 8.55
C ASP A 58 0.86 -4.52 9.61
N ASP A 59 -0.44 -4.76 9.54
CA ASP A 59 -1.42 -4.12 10.43
C ASP A 59 -1.25 -4.60 11.87
N TYR A 60 -0.92 -5.87 12.08
CA TYR A 60 -0.63 -6.39 13.41
C TYR A 60 0.57 -5.68 14.03
N LEU A 61 1.69 -5.59 13.33
CA LEU A 61 2.89 -4.90 13.82
C LEU A 61 2.64 -3.40 14.00
N SER A 62 1.89 -2.78 13.11
CA SER A 62 1.47 -1.38 13.24
C SER A 62 0.68 -1.16 14.53
N ARG A 63 -0.30 -2.01 14.82
CA ARG A 63 -1.06 -1.97 16.06
C ARG A 63 -0.16 -2.18 17.29
N GLN A 64 0.75 -3.18 17.27
CA GLN A 64 1.67 -3.41 18.38
C GLN A 64 2.56 -2.20 18.65
N LYS A 65 3.03 -1.52 17.59
CA LYS A 65 3.78 -0.27 17.73
C LYS A 65 2.96 0.79 18.48
N PHE A 66 1.71 1.04 18.07
CA PHE A 66 0.86 2.03 18.73
C PHE A 66 0.54 1.70 20.19
N LEU A 67 0.45 0.42 20.54
CA LEU A 67 0.14 -0.02 21.90
C LEU A 67 1.36 -0.02 22.83
N ARG A 68 2.56 -0.33 22.31
CA ARG A 68 3.72 -0.73 23.15
C ARG A 68 4.95 0.14 22.99
N ALA A 69 5.12 0.84 21.86
CA ALA A 69 6.32 1.62 21.63
C ALA A 69 6.40 2.84 22.58
N ASP A 70 7.61 3.33 22.80
CA ASP A 70 7.81 4.59 23.49
C ASP A 70 7.10 5.73 22.76
N ALA A 71 6.53 6.68 23.51
CA ALA A 71 5.74 7.75 22.95
C ALA A 71 6.55 8.67 22.03
N SER A 72 7.85 8.83 22.24
CA SER A 72 8.73 9.64 21.39
C SER A 72 8.86 9.14 19.96
N VAL A 73 8.62 7.84 19.72
CA VAL A 73 8.66 7.22 18.37
C VAL A 73 7.63 7.82 17.40
N PHE A 74 6.59 8.44 17.94
CA PHE A 74 5.53 9.07 17.14
C PHE A 74 5.81 10.52 16.75
N ASP A 75 6.81 11.14 17.38
CA ASP A 75 7.23 12.52 17.07
C ASP A 75 8.34 12.57 16.03
N ASP A 76 9.06 11.47 15.86
CA ASP A 76 10.23 11.41 15.00
C ASP A 76 10.06 10.33 13.94
N THR A 77 10.01 10.76 12.69
CA THR A 77 10.03 9.84 11.55
C THR A 77 11.39 9.97 10.87
N PRO A 78 12.14 8.85 10.72
CA PRO A 78 13.47 8.91 10.13
C PRO A 78 13.46 9.44 8.70
N GLU A 79 14.33 10.40 8.39
CA GLU A 79 14.45 11.01 7.06
C GLU A 79 14.66 10.01 5.91
N TRP A 80 15.29 8.87 6.16
CA TRP A 80 15.50 7.87 5.12
C TRP A 80 14.20 7.33 4.53
N ARG A 81 13.10 7.33 5.30
CA ARG A 81 11.78 6.89 4.80
C ARG A 81 11.24 7.85 3.75
N GLU A 82 11.36 9.14 3.99
CA GLU A 82 10.97 10.14 2.99
C GLU A 82 11.88 10.07 1.77
N LYS A 83 13.19 10.02 1.99
CA LYS A 83 14.18 9.93 0.91
C LYS A 83 13.97 8.72 0.03
N PHE A 84 13.57 7.59 0.60
CA PHE A 84 13.27 6.38 -0.17
C PHE A 84 12.20 6.66 -1.24
N PHE A 85 11.02 7.13 -0.84
CA PHE A 85 9.93 7.37 -1.79
C PHE A 85 10.20 8.57 -2.71
N THR A 86 10.71 9.65 -2.16
CA THR A 86 10.96 10.89 -2.93
C THR A 86 12.03 10.69 -3.99
N SER A 87 13.13 10.02 -3.67
CA SER A 87 14.21 9.76 -4.64
C SER A 87 13.72 8.90 -5.81
N TYR A 88 12.93 7.86 -5.56
CA TYR A 88 12.38 7.06 -6.65
C TYR A 88 11.34 7.82 -7.48
N ALA A 89 10.51 8.65 -6.84
CA ALA A 89 9.55 9.50 -7.54
C ALA A 89 10.27 10.51 -8.47
N GLU A 90 11.35 11.14 -7.99
CA GLU A 90 12.19 12.06 -8.77
C GLU A 90 12.91 11.37 -9.93
N MET A 91 13.23 10.09 -9.79
CA MET A 91 13.77 9.26 -10.87
C MET A 91 12.73 8.78 -11.88
N GLY A 92 11.46 9.11 -11.68
CA GLY A 92 10.35 8.69 -12.55
C GLY A 92 9.94 7.23 -12.37
N ALA A 93 10.19 6.63 -11.21
CA ALA A 93 9.67 5.31 -10.88
C ALA A 93 8.15 5.33 -10.81
N ALA A 94 7.49 4.26 -11.26
CA ALA A 94 6.07 4.07 -11.05
C ALA A 94 5.78 3.63 -9.60
N TYR A 95 4.60 4.00 -9.09
CA TYR A 95 4.20 3.68 -7.71
C TYR A 95 2.80 3.04 -7.68
N LEU A 96 2.72 1.81 -7.20
CA LEU A 96 1.47 1.12 -6.92
C LEU A 96 1.26 1.03 -5.41
N ALA A 97 0.14 1.54 -4.93
CA ALA A 97 -0.33 1.32 -3.57
C ALA A 97 -1.47 0.29 -3.56
N ILE A 98 -1.28 -0.83 -2.88
CA ILE A 98 -2.35 -1.80 -2.62
C ILE A 98 -2.96 -1.42 -1.26
N ALA A 99 -4.17 -0.88 -1.30
CA ALA A 99 -4.92 -0.46 -0.13
C ALA A 99 -5.86 -1.58 0.30
N ALA A 100 -5.49 -2.28 1.35
CA ALA A 100 -6.31 -3.27 2.00
C ALA A 100 -5.90 -3.30 3.48
N SER A 101 -6.74 -2.82 4.36
CA SER A 101 -6.47 -2.80 5.79
C SER A 101 -7.74 -3.13 6.56
N ASP A 102 -7.57 -3.72 7.72
CA ASP A 102 -8.65 -3.92 8.66
C ASP A 102 -9.08 -2.56 9.24
N PRO A 103 -10.35 -2.13 9.05
CA PRO A 103 -10.84 -0.86 9.61
C PRO A 103 -10.74 -0.78 11.15
N GLU A 104 -10.71 -1.95 11.82
CA GLU A 104 -10.65 -2.05 13.28
C GLU A 104 -9.21 -2.10 13.84
N THR A 105 -8.18 -2.11 12.97
CA THR A 105 -6.78 -2.25 13.37
C THR A 105 -6.38 -1.30 14.49
N LEU A 106 -6.81 -0.04 14.43
CA LEU A 106 -6.43 0.99 15.39
C LEU A 106 -7.48 1.25 16.47
N LYS A 107 -8.51 0.41 16.57
CA LYS A 107 -9.53 0.52 17.61
C LYS A 107 -8.95 0.37 19.01
N GLY A 108 -9.24 1.34 19.88
CA GLY A 108 -8.74 1.35 21.28
C GLY A 108 -7.28 1.79 21.43
N VAL A 109 -6.64 2.24 20.36
CA VAL A 109 -5.34 2.92 20.43
C VAL A 109 -5.51 4.35 20.98
N ASP A 110 -4.53 4.82 21.76
CA ASP A 110 -4.51 6.18 22.26
C ASP A 110 -4.55 7.20 21.12
N PRO A 111 -5.59 8.04 21.05
CA PRO A 111 -5.74 9.04 20.00
C PRO A 111 -4.57 10.02 19.89
N ASP A 112 -3.93 10.37 21.01
CA ASP A 112 -2.77 11.29 21.00
C ASP A 112 -1.61 10.69 20.20
N ARG A 113 -1.33 9.39 20.35
CA ARG A 113 -0.31 8.69 19.57
C ARG A 113 -0.61 8.70 18.06
N LEU A 114 -1.89 8.57 17.69
CA LEU A 114 -2.32 8.63 16.30
C LEU A 114 -2.08 10.02 15.70
N VAL A 115 -2.50 11.06 16.41
CA VAL A 115 -2.34 12.47 15.99
C VAL A 115 -0.85 12.81 15.84
N ARG A 116 0.00 12.43 16.80
CA ARG A 116 1.45 12.67 16.76
C ARG A 116 2.11 11.97 15.56
N SER A 117 1.78 10.70 15.36
CA SER A 117 2.29 9.92 14.22
C SER A 117 1.84 10.51 12.87
N GLN A 118 0.60 10.95 12.77
CA GLN A 118 0.07 11.58 11.56
C GLN A 118 0.77 12.91 11.29
N LYS A 119 0.97 13.73 12.32
CA LYS A 119 1.66 15.02 12.20
C LYS A 119 3.10 14.85 11.75
N SER A 120 3.89 13.98 12.39
CA SER A 120 5.28 13.73 12.00
C SER A 120 5.38 13.14 10.59
N GLY A 121 4.52 12.16 10.26
CA GLY A 121 4.47 11.56 8.93
C GLY A 121 4.10 12.53 7.82
N SER A 122 3.14 13.45 8.07
CA SER A 122 2.70 14.43 7.06
C SER A 122 3.78 15.45 6.69
N VAL A 123 4.61 15.85 7.66
CA VAL A 123 5.74 16.76 7.40
C VAL A 123 6.74 16.12 6.44
N LEU A 124 7.04 14.84 6.65
CA LEU A 124 8.02 14.11 5.83
C LEU A 124 7.47 13.77 4.44
N ARG A 125 6.19 13.44 4.33
CA ARG A 125 5.58 13.10 3.02
C ARG A 125 5.32 14.30 2.11
N LYS A 126 5.48 15.51 2.58
CA LYS A 126 5.12 16.74 1.86
C LYS A 126 5.69 16.81 0.44
N THR A 127 6.95 16.42 0.24
CA THR A 127 7.59 16.45 -1.09
C THR A 127 7.03 15.36 -1.99
N PHE A 128 6.91 14.14 -1.47
CA PHE A 128 6.31 13.03 -2.20
C PHE A 128 4.86 13.32 -2.59
N ASP A 129 4.04 13.76 -1.64
CA ASP A 129 2.62 14.08 -1.87
C ASP A 129 2.46 15.21 -2.91
N ARG A 130 3.35 16.21 -2.90
CA ARG A 130 3.37 17.27 -3.92
C ARG A 130 3.66 16.71 -5.31
N LEU A 131 4.67 15.83 -5.44
CA LEU A 131 5.00 15.17 -6.70
C LEU A 131 3.84 14.29 -7.19
N GLN A 132 3.21 13.54 -6.29
CA GLN A 132 2.05 12.70 -6.59
C GLN A 132 0.87 13.53 -7.09
N MET A 133 0.50 14.59 -6.37
CA MET A 133 -0.64 15.46 -6.73
C MET A 133 -0.40 16.28 -8.00
N SER A 134 0.86 16.53 -8.38
CA SER A 134 1.22 17.19 -9.64
C SER A 134 1.43 16.22 -10.80
N ASN A 135 1.16 14.92 -10.62
CA ASN A 135 1.46 13.86 -11.59
C ASN A 135 2.94 13.85 -12.01
N GLY A 136 3.86 14.14 -11.10
CA GLY A 136 5.31 14.15 -11.34
C GLY A 136 5.89 12.76 -11.60
N PHE A 137 5.15 11.70 -11.33
CA PHE A 137 5.46 10.30 -11.63
C PHE A 137 4.17 9.48 -11.80
N PRO A 138 4.19 8.32 -12.49
CA PRO A 138 3.02 7.45 -12.60
C PRO A 138 2.67 6.83 -11.24
N TRP A 139 1.41 6.93 -10.83
CA TRP A 139 0.93 6.31 -9.60
C TRP A 139 -0.48 5.76 -9.74
N CYS A 140 -0.76 4.69 -9.02
CA CYS A 140 -2.08 4.05 -8.98
C CYS A 140 -2.35 3.51 -7.58
N ILE A 141 -3.61 3.51 -7.17
CA ILE A 141 -4.09 2.85 -5.97
C ILE A 141 -5.03 1.74 -6.39
N ALA A 142 -4.80 0.55 -5.86
CA ALA A 142 -5.65 -0.61 -6.04
C ALA A 142 -6.14 -1.11 -4.69
N SER A 143 -7.30 -1.74 -4.67
CA SER A 143 -7.80 -2.44 -3.49
C SER A 143 -8.05 -3.90 -3.81
N VAL A 144 -7.77 -4.76 -2.84
CA VAL A 144 -8.14 -6.18 -2.85
C VAL A 144 -8.85 -6.50 -1.55
N PRO A 145 -9.98 -7.19 -1.59
CA PRO A 145 -10.64 -7.67 -0.39
C PRO A 145 -9.72 -8.53 0.47
N ILE A 146 -9.70 -8.24 1.76
CA ILE A 146 -9.10 -9.08 2.79
C ILE A 146 -10.17 -9.56 3.75
N PRO A 147 -10.00 -10.72 4.40
CA PRO A 147 -11.02 -11.32 5.26
C PRO A 147 -11.52 -10.39 6.37
N SER A 148 -10.64 -9.68 7.06
CA SER A 148 -11.01 -8.76 8.15
C SER A 148 -11.86 -7.59 7.66
N TRP A 149 -11.54 -7.02 6.49
CA TRP A 149 -12.36 -5.97 5.88
C TRP A 149 -13.72 -6.52 5.45
N ALA A 150 -13.74 -7.68 4.79
CA ALA A 150 -14.97 -8.33 4.35
C ALA A 150 -15.90 -8.66 5.53
N ALA A 151 -15.37 -9.17 6.64
CA ALA A 151 -16.13 -9.46 7.86
C ALA A 151 -16.72 -8.19 8.50
N THR A 152 -16.06 -7.04 8.36
CA THR A 152 -16.61 -5.76 8.83
C THR A 152 -17.76 -5.26 7.96
N VAL A 153 -17.68 -5.47 6.63
CA VAL A 153 -18.72 -5.05 5.68
C VAL A 153 -19.93 -5.99 5.70
N PHE A 154 -19.69 -7.29 5.83
CA PHE A 154 -20.71 -8.34 5.82
C PHE A 154 -20.63 -9.23 7.07
N PRO A 155 -20.92 -8.68 8.26
CA PRO A 155 -20.73 -9.39 9.52
C PRO A 155 -21.65 -10.62 9.67
N GLU A 156 -22.69 -10.73 8.85
CA GLU A 156 -23.64 -11.83 8.84
C GLU A 156 -23.20 -13.04 8.00
N LEU A 157 -22.14 -12.89 7.20
CA LEU A 157 -21.64 -13.93 6.31
C LEU A 157 -20.41 -14.64 6.88
N PRO A 158 -20.22 -15.94 6.56
CA PRO A 158 -18.92 -16.59 6.76
C PRO A 158 -17.81 -15.85 6.01
N GLU A 159 -16.60 -15.87 6.55
CA GLU A 159 -15.44 -15.06 6.08
C GLU A 159 -15.12 -15.25 4.59
N ASP A 160 -15.18 -16.49 4.11
CA ASP A 160 -14.94 -16.83 2.70
C ASP A 160 -16.02 -16.24 1.78
N GLN A 161 -17.29 -16.34 2.16
CA GLN A 161 -18.42 -15.78 1.42
C GLN A 161 -18.42 -14.25 1.47
N ALA A 162 -18.08 -13.66 2.61
CA ALA A 162 -17.93 -12.22 2.76
C ALA A 162 -16.83 -11.68 1.85
N THR A 163 -15.69 -12.37 1.80
CA THR A 163 -14.56 -11.99 0.94
C THR A 163 -14.90 -12.10 -0.55
N GLU A 164 -15.59 -13.17 -0.95
CA GLU A 164 -16.04 -13.33 -2.33
C GLU A 164 -17.06 -12.25 -2.72
N LYS A 165 -18.02 -11.97 -1.84
CA LYS A 165 -19.03 -10.94 -2.07
C LYS A 165 -18.44 -9.52 -2.15
N LEU A 166 -17.31 -9.25 -1.49
CA LEU A 166 -16.63 -7.96 -1.56
C LEU A 166 -15.91 -7.75 -2.91
N TRP A 167 -15.73 -8.81 -3.70
CA TRP A 167 -15.20 -8.76 -5.07
C TRP A 167 -16.25 -8.40 -6.14
N ASP A 168 -17.55 -8.57 -5.84
CA ASP A 168 -18.66 -8.33 -6.76
C ASP A 168 -19.09 -6.85 -6.76
#